data_d966a91dde467fd9d2ba2ca841652cf0
#
_entry.id   d966a91dde467fd9d2ba2ca841652cf0
#
_cell.length_a   1.000
_cell.length_b   1.000
_cell.length_c   1.000
_cell.angle_alpha   90.00
_cell.angle_beta   90.00
_cell.angle_gamma   90.00
#
_symmetry.space_group_name_H-M   'P 1'
#
loop_
_entity.id
_entity.type
_entity.pdbx_description
1 polymer ?
#
loop_
_entity_poly.entity_id
_entity_poly.type
_entity_poly.pdbx_seq_one_letter_code
_entity_poly.pdbx_strand_id
1 'polypeptide(L)'
;VTTDSKHDLPIAANLLARDFTPAAPDRVWSSDITYIATDEGWLYLAAVIDLFSRQVVGWSMQPHMQASLVADALRMAWFRRHPAPGLIFHSDRGSQYCSHSFQDALASYGMLSSMSRKGNCWDNAPTESLWGSLKVGRLYGKRFATQRQAMDEVIDWLTFYNHRRLHSTLCYVSPMRFEANWHAGQAKKAA
;
A
#
# COMPACT_ATOMS: atom_id res chain seq x y z
N VAL A 1 -5.63 14.14 9.70
CA VAL A 1 -4.72 14.34 8.55
C VAL A 1 -3.52 13.45 8.80
N THR A 2 -3.24 12.50 7.91
CA THR A 2 -2.11 11.56 8.00
C THR A 2 -0.87 12.04 7.26
N THR A 3 -0.99 13.10 6.47
CA THR A 3 0.09 13.64 5.65
C THR A 3 0.52 15.00 6.17
N ASP A 4 1.74 15.12 6.66
CA ASP A 4 2.41 16.41 6.84
C ASP A 4 3.39 16.62 5.68
N SER A 5 2.99 17.48 4.74
CA SER A 5 3.81 17.85 3.58
C SER A 5 4.54 19.19 3.75
N LYS A 6 4.50 19.79 4.96
CA LYS A 6 5.20 21.03 5.31
C LYS A 6 6.54 20.71 5.97
N HIS A 7 7.48 20.22 5.20
CA HIS A 7 8.84 19.89 5.62
C HIS A 7 9.83 20.22 4.52
N ASP A 8 11.11 20.33 4.86
CA ASP A 8 12.21 20.64 3.94
C ASP A 8 12.91 19.38 3.37
N LEU A 9 12.30 18.20 3.55
CA LEU A 9 12.87 16.95 3.03
C LEU A 9 12.74 16.89 1.50
N PRO A 10 13.69 16.21 0.80
CA PRO A 10 13.65 16.05 -0.65
C PRO A 10 12.38 15.34 -1.13
N ILE A 11 11.80 15.84 -2.21
CA ILE A 11 10.59 15.29 -2.82
C ILE A 11 10.96 14.65 -4.16
N ALA A 12 10.63 13.39 -4.35
CA ALA A 12 10.83 12.69 -5.60
C ALA A 12 9.84 13.16 -6.70
N ALA A 13 10.28 13.06 -7.95
CA ALA A 13 9.41 13.34 -9.09
C ALA A 13 8.22 12.36 -9.16
N ASN A 14 7.09 12.80 -9.70
CA ASN A 14 5.96 11.92 -9.96
C ASN A 14 6.22 11.09 -11.25
N LEU A 15 6.75 9.88 -11.06
CA LEU A 15 7.02 8.96 -12.17
C LEU A 15 5.77 8.20 -12.60
N LEU A 16 4.81 8.01 -11.70
CA LEU A 16 3.58 7.25 -11.97
C LEU A 16 2.64 7.99 -12.93
N ALA A 17 2.57 9.33 -12.84
CA ALA A 17 1.77 10.20 -13.71
C ALA A 17 0.31 9.72 -13.92
N ARG A 18 -0.30 9.05 -12.92
CA ARG A 18 -1.64 8.42 -12.92
C ARG A 18 -1.79 7.22 -13.84
N ASP A 19 -0.72 6.62 -14.31
CA ASP A 19 -0.80 5.31 -14.96
C ASP A 19 -0.90 4.21 -13.89
N PHE A 20 -2.15 3.89 -13.50
CA PHE A 20 -2.46 2.90 -12.48
C PHE A 20 -2.67 1.49 -13.06
N THR A 21 -2.25 1.24 -14.29
CA THR A 21 -2.48 -0.01 -15.02
C THR A 21 -1.18 -0.63 -15.54
N PRO A 22 -0.21 -0.96 -14.64
CA PRO A 22 1.02 -1.60 -15.08
C PRO A 22 0.71 -2.93 -15.78
N ALA A 23 1.55 -3.31 -16.76
CA ALA A 23 1.32 -4.48 -17.61
C ALA A 23 1.62 -5.83 -16.91
N ALA A 24 2.27 -5.80 -15.74
CA ALA A 24 2.70 -6.98 -15.00
C ALA A 24 2.76 -6.70 -13.49
N PRO A 25 2.68 -7.74 -12.64
CA PRO A 25 2.91 -7.58 -11.20
C PRO A 25 4.34 -7.08 -10.91
N ASP A 26 4.52 -6.49 -9.76
CA ASP A 26 5.79 -6.01 -9.23
C ASP A 26 6.52 -4.99 -10.15
N ARG A 27 5.75 -4.16 -10.84
CA ARG A 27 6.26 -3.01 -11.62
C ARG A 27 6.03 -1.70 -10.90
N VAL A 28 4.87 -1.55 -10.28
CA VAL A 28 4.49 -0.35 -9.55
C VAL A 28 3.79 -0.75 -8.27
N TRP A 29 4.33 -0.32 -7.15
CA TRP A 29 3.66 -0.39 -5.85
C TRP A 29 3.23 1.00 -5.41
N SER A 30 2.09 1.09 -4.74
CA SER A 30 1.62 2.31 -4.11
C SER A 30 1.43 2.09 -2.62
N SER A 31 1.74 3.11 -1.82
CA SER A 31 1.63 3.04 -0.37
C SER A 31 0.98 4.29 0.19
N ASP A 32 0.24 4.11 1.27
CA ASP A 32 -0.37 5.20 2.02
C ASP A 32 -0.59 4.79 3.48
N ILE A 33 -0.88 5.77 4.34
CA ILE A 33 -1.13 5.59 5.76
C ILE A 33 -2.59 5.94 6.06
N THR A 34 -3.24 5.10 6.85
CA THR A 34 -4.53 5.42 7.47
C THR A 34 -4.46 5.22 8.99
N TYR A 35 -5.52 5.60 9.70
CA TYR A 35 -5.61 5.43 11.15
C TYR A 35 -6.98 4.89 11.56
N ILE A 36 -6.99 4.19 12.68
CA ILE A 36 -8.14 3.52 13.28
C ILE A 36 -8.25 3.99 14.73
N ALA A 37 -9.44 4.42 15.14
CA ALA A 37 -9.69 4.84 16.51
C ALA A 37 -9.87 3.61 17.40
N THR A 38 -9.22 3.64 18.57
CA THR A 38 -9.42 2.68 19.67
C THR A 38 -9.53 3.44 20.99
N ASP A 39 -10.02 2.78 22.04
CA ASP A 39 -10.08 3.40 23.37
C ASP A 39 -8.68 3.63 23.98
N GLU A 40 -7.66 2.92 23.47
CA GLU A 40 -6.24 3.11 23.81
C GLU A 40 -5.54 4.22 22.99
N GLY A 41 -6.25 4.87 22.07
CA GLY A 41 -5.72 5.88 21.16
C GLY A 41 -5.70 5.44 19.71
N TRP A 42 -4.96 6.17 18.88
CA TRP A 42 -4.88 5.88 17.44
C TRP A 42 -3.97 4.70 17.15
N LEU A 43 -4.45 3.80 16.28
CA LEU A 43 -3.64 2.79 15.61
C LEU A 43 -3.42 3.23 14.17
N TYR A 44 -2.16 3.38 13.76
CA TYR A 44 -1.79 3.73 12.39
C TYR A 44 -1.50 2.46 11.59
N LEU A 45 -1.96 2.45 10.36
CA LEU A 45 -1.79 1.37 9.40
C LEU A 45 -1.16 1.93 8.12
N ALA A 46 0.03 1.45 7.78
CA ALA A 46 0.62 1.63 6.45
C ALA A 46 0.37 0.37 5.62
N ALA A 47 0.00 0.50 4.36
CA ALA A 47 -0.13 -0.62 3.43
C ALA A 47 0.57 -0.32 2.11
N VAL A 48 1.13 -1.37 1.51
CA VAL A 48 1.73 -1.37 0.18
C VAL A 48 0.87 -2.26 -0.71
N ILE A 49 0.38 -1.72 -1.82
CA ILE A 49 -0.40 -2.46 -2.82
C ILE A 49 0.36 -2.55 -4.14
N ASP A 50 0.31 -3.70 -4.76
CA ASP A 50 0.69 -3.88 -6.15
C ASP A 50 -0.41 -3.32 -7.07
N LEU A 51 -0.06 -2.37 -7.94
CA LEU A 51 -1.06 -1.70 -8.78
C LEU A 51 -1.57 -2.57 -9.93
N PHE A 52 -0.87 -3.63 -10.30
CA PHE A 52 -1.35 -4.59 -11.30
C PHE A 52 -2.50 -5.44 -10.76
N SER A 53 -2.26 -6.11 -9.64
CA SER A 53 -3.21 -7.07 -9.06
C SER A 53 -4.11 -6.47 -7.98
N ARG A 54 -3.84 -5.25 -7.52
CA ARG A 54 -4.48 -4.61 -6.35
C ARG A 54 -4.22 -5.38 -5.04
N GLN A 55 -3.31 -6.34 -5.05
CA GLN A 55 -2.96 -7.12 -3.87
C GLN A 55 -2.22 -6.26 -2.85
N VAL A 56 -2.61 -6.36 -1.58
CA VAL A 56 -1.82 -5.81 -0.47
C VAL A 56 -0.64 -6.75 -0.26
N VAL A 57 0.56 -6.29 -0.62
CA VAL A 57 1.80 -7.07 -0.58
C VAL A 57 2.59 -6.86 0.70
N GLY A 58 2.40 -5.72 1.39
CA GLY A 58 3.00 -5.43 2.68
C GLY A 58 2.14 -4.49 3.51
N TRP A 59 2.27 -4.58 4.82
CA TRP A 59 1.59 -3.70 5.77
C TRP A 59 2.32 -3.67 7.11
N SER A 60 2.07 -2.61 7.88
CA SER A 60 2.53 -2.47 9.26
C SER A 60 1.52 -1.67 10.07
N MET A 61 1.38 -1.99 11.36
CA MET A 61 0.51 -1.27 12.28
C MET A 61 1.30 -0.89 13.54
N GLN A 62 1.21 0.40 13.93
CA GLN A 62 1.93 0.95 15.08
C GLN A 62 1.06 2.00 15.81
N PRO A 63 1.30 2.23 17.12
CA PRO A 63 0.60 3.27 17.87
C PRO A 63 1.06 4.70 17.52
N HIS A 64 2.06 4.84 16.67
CA HIS A 64 2.63 6.11 16.23
C HIS A 64 2.86 6.15 14.73
N MET A 65 2.88 7.34 14.15
CA MET A 65 3.05 7.56 12.71
C MET A 65 4.49 8.03 12.41
N GLN A 66 5.48 7.20 12.74
CA GLN A 66 6.89 7.45 12.45
C GLN A 66 7.33 6.79 11.14
N ALA A 67 8.53 7.13 10.65
CA ALA A 67 9.10 6.55 9.43
C ALA A 67 9.24 5.01 9.51
N SER A 68 9.42 4.45 10.72
CA SER A 68 9.44 2.99 10.95
C SER A 68 8.17 2.30 10.46
N LEU A 69 7.00 2.94 10.58
CA LEU A 69 5.73 2.38 10.13
C LEU A 69 5.75 2.04 8.64
N VAL A 70 6.18 2.98 7.80
CA VAL A 70 6.23 2.79 6.34
C VAL A 70 7.42 1.90 5.93
N ALA A 71 8.53 1.97 6.64
CA ALA A 71 9.70 1.13 6.40
C ALA A 71 9.41 -0.35 6.69
N ASP A 72 8.65 -0.66 7.75
CA ASP A 72 8.26 -2.04 8.07
C ASP A 72 7.27 -2.60 7.04
N ALA A 73 6.32 -1.78 6.56
CA ALA A 73 5.41 -2.17 5.48
C ALA A 73 6.17 -2.46 4.18
N LEU A 74 7.13 -1.59 3.81
CA LEU A 74 8.01 -1.80 2.66
C LEU A 74 8.85 -3.07 2.80
N ARG A 75 9.46 -3.28 3.97
CA ARG A 75 10.28 -4.47 4.25
C ARG A 75 9.46 -5.75 4.11
N MET A 76 8.24 -5.79 4.66
CA MET A 76 7.34 -6.94 4.49
C MET A 76 7.03 -7.18 3.00
N ALA A 77 6.71 -6.14 2.24
CA ALA A 77 6.43 -6.25 0.81
C ALA A 77 7.62 -6.82 0.05
N TRP A 78 8.81 -6.28 0.30
CA TRP A 78 10.03 -6.71 -0.37
C TRP A 78 10.37 -8.18 -0.08
N PHE A 79 10.33 -8.61 1.19
CA PHE A 79 10.61 -10.00 1.55
C PHE A 79 9.58 -11.00 1.02
N ARG A 80 8.35 -10.58 0.79
CA ARG A 80 7.31 -11.43 0.20
C ARG A 80 7.43 -11.58 -1.32
N ARG A 81 7.90 -10.54 -1.99
CA ARG A 81 7.80 -10.43 -3.45
C ARG A 81 9.15 -10.53 -4.17
N HIS A 82 10.22 -10.05 -3.56
CA HIS A 82 11.56 -9.96 -4.15
C HIS A 82 11.52 -9.41 -5.58
N PRO A 83 10.95 -8.21 -5.80
CA PRO A 83 10.80 -7.66 -7.13
C PRO A 83 12.16 -7.39 -7.77
N ALA A 84 12.22 -7.44 -9.10
CA ALA A 84 13.39 -7.02 -9.84
C ALA A 84 13.66 -5.52 -9.60
N PRO A 85 14.94 -5.08 -9.64
CA PRO A 85 15.29 -3.66 -9.57
C PRO A 85 14.55 -2.82 -10.63
N GLY A 86 14.24 -1.56 -10.27
CA GLY A 86 13.51 -0.64 -11.14
C GLY A 86 12.00 -0.58 -10.87
N LEU A 87 11.48 -1.31 -9.87
CA LEU A 87 10.10 -1.14 -9.41
C LEU A 87 9.87 0.31 -8.97
N ILE A 88 8.79 0.93 -9.42
CA ILE A 88 8.36 2.26 -8.99
C ILE A 88 7.56 2.13 -7.69
N PHE A 89 8.05 2.77 -6.61
CA PHE A 89 7.33 2.88 -5.35
C PHE A 89 6.70 4.27 -5.24
N HIS A 90 5.38 4.33 -5.31
CA HIS A 90 4.61 5.58 -5.28
C HIS A 90 3.99 5.83 -3.92
N SER A 91 4.08 7.06 -3.42
CA SER A 91 3.48 7.49 -2.15
C SER A 91 3.02 8.94 -2.22
N ASP A 92 2.37 9.42 -1.15
CA ASP A 92 2.21 10.84 -0.92
C ASP A 92 3.53 11.50 -0.49
N ARG A 93 3.47 12.81 -0.17
CA ARG A 93 4.64 13.60 0.29
C ARG A 93 4.70 13.68 1.81
N GLY A 94 4.18 12.71 2.53
CA GLY A 94 4.29 12.67 3.98
C GLY A 94 5.76 12.59 4.43
N SER A 95 6.09 13.23 5.55
CA SER A 95 7.44 13.25 6.11
C SER A 95 8.01 11.85 6.34
N GLN A 96 7.15 10.85 6.58
CA GLN A 96 7.52 9.45 6.73
C GLN A 96 8.16 8.90 5.46
N TYR A 97 7.53 9.14 4.29
CA TYR A 97 8.03 8.69 2.98
C TYR A 97 9.21 9.52 2.49
N CYS A 98 9.27 10.81 2.87
CA CYS A 98 10.38 11.70 2.51
C CYS A 98 11.61 11.52 3.41
N SER A 99 11.51 10.75 4.51
CA SER A 99 12.62 10.55 5.45
C SER A 99 13.82 9.88 4.77
N HIS A 100 15.03 10.29 5.14
CA HIS A 100 16.26 9.71 4.61
C HIS A 100 16.30 8.19 4.81
N SER A 101 15.92 7.71 6.01
CA SER A 101 15.90 6.27 6.32
C SER A 101 14.98 5.46 5.42
N PHE A 102 13.83 6.02 5.02
CA PHE A 102 12.92 5.36 4.08
C PHE A 102 13.46 5.39 2.65
N GLN A 103 14.00 6.52 2.21
CA GLN A 103 14.58 6.65 0.87
C GLN A 103 15.83 5.76 0.69
N ASP A 104 16.66 5.64 1.73
CA ASP A 104 17.80 4.72 1.74
C ASP A 104 17.35 3.26 1.65
N ALA A 105 16.26 2.90 2.33
CA ALA A 105 15.68 1.55 2.23
C ALA A 105 15.17 1.27 0.81
N LEU A 106 14.45 2.20 0.17
CA LEU A 106 14.02 2.07 -1.22
C LEU A 106 15.21 1.87 -2.17
N ALA A 107 16.24 2.71 -2.03
CA ALA A 107 17.45 2.63 -2.85
C ALA A 107 18.19 1.28 -2.66
N SER A 108 18.27 0.79 -1.41
CA SER A 108 18.90 -0.51 -1.11
C SER A 108 18.19 -1.71 -1.76
N TYR A 109 16.88 -1.58 -1.99
CA TYR A 109 16.06 -2.57 -2.70
C TYR A 109 16.02 -2.35 -4.22
N GLY A 110 16.75 -1.36 -4.73
CA GLY A 110 16.77 -1.04 -6.16
C GLY A 110 15.46 -0.45 -6.68
N MET A 111 14.64 0.13 -5.80
CA MET A 111 13.36 0.74 -6.16
C MET A 111 13.50 2.23 -6.51
N LEU A 112 12.62 2.72 -7.37
CA LEU A 112 12.54 4.11 -7.78
C LEU A 112 11.45 4.82 -6.98
N SER A 113 11.81 5.87 -6.24
CA SER A 113 10.85 6.69 -5.50
C SER A 113 10.03 7.54 -6.44
N SER A 114 8.72 7.58 -6.24
CA SER A 114 7.76 8.42 -6.95
C SER A 114 6.79 9.04 -5.95
N MET A 115 6.51 10.34 -6.05
CA MET A 115 5.63 11.03 -5.10
C MET A 115 4.52 11.79 -5.81
N SER A 116 3.33 11.76 -5.21
CA SER A 116 2.15 12.51 -5.66
C SER A 116 2.44 14.01 -5.78
N ARG A 117 1.72 14.73 -6.64
CA ARG A 117 1.76 16.18 -6.69
C ARG A 117 1.11 16.78 -5.44
N LYS A 118 1.61 17.94 -5.00
CA LYS A 118 1.08 18.63 -3.82
C LYS A 118 -0.42 18.92 -3.97
N GLY A 119 -1.22 18.51 -2.99
CA GLY A 119 -2.66 18.77 -2.96
C GLY A 119 -3.47 18.00 -4.01
N ASN A 120 -2.92 16.98 -4.63
CA ASN A 120 -3.61 16.21 -5.67
C ASN A 120 -3.92 14.79 -5.17
N CYS A 121 -5.12 14.61 -4.60
CA CYS A 121 -5.60 13.31 -4.09
C CYS A 121 -5.74 12.25 -5.21
N TRP A 122 -6.02 12.65 -6.45
CA TRP A 122 -6.16 11.72 -7.58
C TRP A 122 -4.89 10.93 -7.90
N ASP A 123 -3.73 11.41 -7.45
CA ASP A 123 -2.46 10.72 -7.68
C ASP A 123 -2.30 9.46 -6.80
N ASN A 124 -3.18 9.26 -5.79
CA ASN A 124 -3.16 8.10 -4.88
C ASN A 124 -4.49 7.33 -4.83
N ALA A 125 -5.33 7.48 -5.85
CA ALA A 125 -6.69 6.91 -5.91
C ALA A 125 -6.80 5.40 -5.60
N PRO A 126 -5.86 4.52 -6.02
CA PRO A 126 -5.95 3.09 -5.70
C PRO A 126 -5.85 2.80 -4.20
N THR A 127 -4.98 3.49 -3.45
CA THR A 127 -4.85 3.32 -1.99
C THR A 127 -6.02 3.98 -1.25
N GLU A 128 -6.54 5.10 -1.73
CA GLU A 128 -7.78 5.70 -1.19
C GLU A 128 -8.97 4.74 -1.33
N SER A 129 -9.09 4.04 -2.45
CA SER A 129 -10.09 3.00 -2.67
C SER A 129 -9.94 1.81 -1.70
N LEU A 130 -8.69 1.43 -1.40
CA LEU A 130 -8.39 0.40 -0.38
C LEU A 130 -8.93 0.84 0.98
N TRP A 131 -8.62 2.08 1.41
CA TRP A 131 -9.09 2.62 2.69
C TRP A 131 -10.61 2.78 2.75
N GLY A 132 -11.25 3.21 1.68
CA GLY A 132 -12.70 3.26 1.56
C GLY A 132 -13.32 1.88 1.80
N SER A 133 -12.77 0.85 1.18
CA SER A 133 -13.21 -0.54 1.34
C SER A 133 -13.01 -1.06 2.76
N LEU A 134 -11.88 -0.76 3.40
CA LEU A 134 -11.62 -1.13 4.79
C LEU A 134 -12.57 -0.41 5.74
N LYS A 135 -12.62 0.92 5.65
CA LYS A 135 -13.36 1.75 6.61
C LYS A 135 -14.86 1.50 6.52
N VAL A 136 -15.42 1.51 5.32
CA VAL A 136 -16.87 1.31 5.12
C VAL A 136 -17.27 -0.16 5.22
N GLY A 137 -16.51 -1.04 4.61
CA GLY A 137 -16.86 -2.47 4.52
C GLY A 137 -16.56 -3.27 5.78
N ARG A 138 -15.68 -2.79 6.66
CA ARG A 138 -15.25 -3.58 7.82
C ARG A 138 -15.26 -2.84 9.16
N LEU A 139 -14.84 -1.58 9.19
CA LEU A 139 -14.65 -0.85 10.45
C LEU A 139 -15.84 0.02 10.83
N TYR A 140 -16.74 0.34 9.89
CA TYR A 140 -17.90 1.20 10.14
C TYR A 140 -18.77 0.67 11.27
N GLY A 141 -19.09 1.54 12.25
CA GLY A 141 -19.89 1.20 13.40
C GLY A 141 -19.20 0.34 14.47
N LYS A 142 -17.93 -0.04 14.27
CA LYS A 142 -17.16 -0.79 15.27
C LYS A 142 -16.43 0.13 16.23
N ARG A 143 -16.42 -0.25 17.51
CA ARG A 143 -15.58 0.34 18.56
C ARG A 143 -14.59 -0.72 19.02
N PHE A 144 -13.34 -0.35 19.13
CA PHE A 144 -12.26 -1.23 19.60
C PHE A 144 -11.80 -0.77 20.98
N ALA A 145 -11.94 -1.62 21.98
CA ALA A 145 -11.44 -1.32 23.33
C ALA A 145 -9.90 -1.28 23.34
N THR A 146 -9.23 -2.09 22.52
CA THR A 146 -7.77 -2.14 22.46
C THR A 146 -7.25 -2.05 21.03
N GLN A 147 -6.00 -1.57 20.88
CA GLN A 147 -5.30 -1.60 19.59
C GLN A 147 -5.14 -3.02 19.06
N ARG A 148 -4.96 -4.01 19.95
CA ARG A 148 -4.86 -5.41 19.58
C ARG A 148 -6.13 -5.91 18.88
N GLN A 149 -7.31 -5.59 19.39
CA GLN A 149 -8.57 -5.96 18.74
C GLN A 149 -8.69 -5.33 17.32
N ALA A 150 -8.28 -4.08 17.17
CA ALA A 150 -8.27 -3.42 15.87
C ALA A 150 -7.26 -4.07 14.91
N MET A 151 -6.08 -4.47 15.40
CA MET A 151 -5.08 -5.19 14.60
C MET A 151 -5.62 -6.52 14.09
N ASP A 152 -6.22 -7.34 14.96
CA ASP A 152 -6.76 -8.64 14.59
C ASP A 152 -7.87 -8.50 13.54
N GLU A 153 -8.74 -7.49 13.67
CA GLU A 153 -9.78 -7.18 12.69
C GLU A 153 -9.21 -6.78 11.33
N VAL A 154 -8.17 -5.94 11.31
CA VAL A 154 -7.50 -5.52 10.08
C VAL A 154 -6.78 -6.68 9.40
N ILE A 155 -6.10 -7.54 10.14
CA ILE A 155 -5.39 -8.71 9.58
C ILE A 155 -6.38 -9.67 8.91
N ASP A 156 -7.50 -9.96 9.58
CA ASP A 156 -8.57 -10.77 9.00
C ASP A 156 -9.12 -10.15 7.72
N TRP A 157 -9.36 -8.82 7.74
CA TRP A 157 -9.84 -8.12 6.56
C TRP A 157 -8.81 -8.10 5.41
N LEU A 158 -7.53 -7.89 5.68
CA LEU A 158 -6.48 -7.94 4.65
C LEU A 158 -6.41 -9.32 3.99
N THR A 159 -6.59 -10.37 4.79
CA THR A 159 -6.68 -11.75 4.29
C THR A 159 -7.89 -11.92 3.38
N PHE A 160 -9.07 -11.49 3.83
CA PHE A 160 -10.29 -11.49 3.01
C PHE A 160 -10.12 -10.66 1.74
N TYR A 161 -9.54 -9.46 1.83
CA TYR A 161 -9.31 -8.57 0.71
C TYR A 161 -8.47 -9.22 -0.40
N ASN A 162 -7.36 -9.81 -0.04
CA ASN A 162 -6.45 -10.44 -1.01
C ASN A 162 -7.03 -11.72 -1.62
N HIS A 163 -7.70 -12.56 -0.82
CA HIS A 163 -8.11 -13.90 -1.23
C HIS A 163 -9.53 -13.97 -1.79
N ARG A 164 -10.45 -13.13 -1.30
CA ARG A 164 -11.90 -13.31 -1.52
C ARG A 164 -12.62 -12.09 -2.06
N ARG A 165 -12.17 -10.87 -1.74
CA ARG A 165 -12.86 -9.66 -2.16
C ARG A 165 -12.83 -9.55 -3.69
N LEU A 166 -14.03 -9.45 -4.29
CA LEU A 166 -14.18 -9.26 -5.73
C LEU A 166 -13.96 -7.78 -6.10
N HIS A 167 -13.20 -7.54 -7.15
CA HIS A 167 -12.89 -6.20 -7.67
C HIS A 167 -13.44 -6.03 -9.09
N SER A 168 -14.24 -5.00 -9.32
CA SER A 168 -14.78 -4.70 -10.65
C SER A 168 -13.67 -4.42 -11.68
N THR A 169 -12.60 -3.72 -11.25
CA THR A 169 -11.43 -3.45 -12.11
C THR A 169 -10.59 -4.69 -12.44
N LEU A 170 -10.81 -5.80 -11.75
CA LEU A 170 -10.12 -7.09 -11.95
C LEU A 170 -11.08 -8.15 -12.51
N CYS A 171 -12.08 -7.75 -13.29
CA CYS A 171 -13.09 -8.66 -13.83
C CYS A 171 -13.82 -9.50 -12.77
N TYR A 172 -14.12 -8.89 -11.60
CA TYR A 172 -14.81 -9.51 -10.47
C TYR A 172 -14.15 -10.79 -9.94
N VAL A 173 -12.82 -10.79 -9.92
CA VAL A 173 -12.03 -11.79 -9.16
C VAL A 173 -11.25 -11.12 -8.04
N SER A 174 -10.72 -11.93 -7.12
CA SER A 174 -9.87 -11.41 -6.04
C SER A 174 -8.47 -11.05 -6.54
N PRO A 175 -7.74 -10.15 -5.84
CA PRO A 175 -6.37 -9.77 -6.18
C PRO A 175 -5.44 -10.96 -6.44
N MET A 176 -5.40 -11.92 -5.53
CA MET A 176 -4.55 -13.11 -5.69
C MET A 176 -4.99 -13.99 -6.85
N ARG A 177 -6.29 -14.14 -7.09
CA ARG A 177 -6.80 -14.92 -8.21
C ARG A 177 -6.46 -14.27 -9.54
N PHE A 178 -6.56 -12.95 -9.63
CA PHE A 178 -6.20 -12.19 -10.82
C PHE A 178 -4.73 -12.40 -11.19
N GLU A 179 -3.84 -12.27 -10.22
CA GLU A 179 -2.40 -12.46 -10.43
C GLU A 179 -2.06 -13.92 -10.79
N ALA A 180 -2.66 -14.89 -10.10
CA ALA A 180 -2.48 -16.30 -10.42
C ALA A 180 -2.91 -16.65 -11.87
N ASN A 181 -4.02 -16.07 -12.33
CA ASN A 181 -4.50 -16.25 -13.72
C ASN A 181 -3.50 -15.65 -14.72
N TRP A 182 -2.91 -14.49 -14.41
CA TRP A 182 -1.88 -13.88 -15.25
C TRP A 182 -0.65 -14.77 -15.38
N HIS A 183 -0.11 -15.28 -14.26
CA HIS A 183 1.04 -16.18 -14.26
C HIS A 183 0.76 -17.47 -15.08
N ALA A 184 -0.41 -18.07 -14.90
CA ALA A 184 -0.82 -19.23 -15.69
C ALA A 184 -0.89 -18.91 -17.18
N GLY A 185 -1.33 -17.71 -17.55
CA GLY A 185 -1.35 -17.24 -18.95
C GLY A 185 0.04 -17.05 -19.54
N GLN A 186 1.02 -16.55 -18.76
CA GLN A 186 2.40 -16.40 -19.21
C GLN A 186 3.08 -17.76 -19.42
N ALA A 187 2.87 -18.72 -18.51
CA ALA A 187 3.41 -20.07 -18.64
C ALA A 187 2.94 -20.77 -19.94
N LYS A 188 1.66 -20.60 -20.31
CA LYS A 188 1.11 -21.14 -21.55
C LYS A 188 1.66 -20.51 -22.83
N LYS A 189 2.14 -19.25 -22.76
CA LYS A 189 2.75 -18.57 -23.92
C LYS A 189 4.22 -18.94 -24.11
N ALA A 190 4.86 -19.43 -23.06
CA ALA A 190 6.26 -19.84 -23.07
C ALA A 190 6.46 -21.33 -23.40
N ALA A 191 5.39 -22.14 -23.43
CA ALA A 191 5.37 -23.56 -23.80
C ALA A 191 4.99 -23.76 -25.26
#